data_40817e97b36c973cf009b3f35b0d154e
#
_entry.id   40817e97b36c973cf009b3f35b0d154e
#
_cell.length_a   1.000
_cell.length_b   1.000
_cell.length_c   1.000
_cell.angle_alpha   90.00
_cell.angle_beta   90.00
_cell.angle_gamma   90.00
#
_symmetry.space_group_name_H-M   'P 1'
#
loop_
_entity.id
_entity.type
_entity.pdbx_description
1 polymer ?
#
loop_
_entity_poly.entity_id
_entity_poly.type
_entity_poly.pdbx_seq_one_letter_code
_entity_poly.pdbx_strand_id
1 'polypeptide(L)'
;MKTFDELYAELNRKITYRDEESGTTRLVDSGVHEIGKKVVEEAAEVWMAAEHEGPERAAEEISQLLYHIQCIMLASKVSLEDVYRRL
;
A
#
# COMPACT_ATOMS: atom_id res chain seq x y z
N MET A 1 16.96 0.79 -5.18
CA MET A 1 15.98 0.33 -4.19
C MET A 1 15.10 1.49 -3.74
N LYS A 2 13.81 1.28 -3.71
CA LYS A 2 12.85 2.32 -3.35
C LYS A 2 12.54 2.21 -1.86
N THR A 3 12.57 3.34 -1.14
CA THR A 3 12.18 3.35 0.26
C THR A 3 10.67 3.51 0.39
N PHE A 4 10.16 3.30 1.59
CA PHE A 4 8.73 3.50 1.89
C PHE A 4 8.32 4.96 1.60
N ASP A 5 9.17 5.91 1.98
CA ASP A 5 8.91 7.33 1.73
C ASP A 5 8.90 7.65 0.24
N GLU A 6 9.83 7.08 -0.51
CA GLU A 6 9.89 7.28 -1.96
C GLU A 6 8.68 6.69 -2.67
N LEU A 7 8.22 5.53 -2.21
CA LEU A 7 7.01 4.93 -2.75
C LEU A 7 5.81 5.85 -2.50
N TYR A 8 5.67 6.36 -1.28
CA TYR A 8 4.56 7.26 -0.96
C TYR A 8 4.58 8.50 -1.86
N ALA A 9 5.74 9.10 -2.05
CA ALA A 9 5.88 10.28 -2.91
C ALA A 9 5.47 9.96 -4.35
N GLU A 10 5.87 8.81 -4.87
CA GLU A 10 5.50 8.38 -6.21
C GLU A 10 4.00 8.19 -6.36
N LEU A 11 3.38 7.49 -5.41
CA LEU A 11 1.94 7.23 -5.46
C LEU A 11 1.13 8.52 -5.30
N ASN A 12 1.57 9.39 -4.40
CA ASN A 12 0.91 10.68 -4.19
C ASN A 12 0.97 11.54 -5.45
N ARG A 13 2.09 11.50 -6.16
CA ARG A 13 2.24 12.24 -7.42
C ARG A 13 1.25 11.73 -8.48
N LYS A 14 1.09 10.41 -8.59
CA LYS A 14 0.13 9.83 -9.53
C LYS A 14 -1.31 10.26 -9.26
N ILE A 15 -1.66 10.35 -7.98
CA ILE A 15 -3.00 10.81 -7.58
C ILE A 15 -3.16 12.30 -7.85
N THR A 16 -2.17 13.10 -7.44
CA THR A 16 -2.23 14.56 -7.55
C THR A 16 -2.38 15.01 -9.01
N TYR A 17 -1.64 14.37 -9.92
CA TYR A 17 -1.68 14.72 -11.34
C TYR A 17 -2.66 13.87 -12.14
N ARG A 18 -3.45 13.04 -11.46
CA ARG A 18 -4.51 12.23 -12.07
C ARG A 18 -4.01 11.38 -13.24
N ASP A 19 -3.03 10.51 -12.96
CA ASP A 19 -2.56 9.56 -13.96
C ASP A 19 -3.65 8.50 -14.18
N GLU A 20 -4.52 8.74 -15.14
CA GLU A 20 -5.69 7.89 -15.40
C GLU A 20 -5.33 6.49 -15.87
N GLU A 21 -4.10 6.29 -16.35
CA GLU A 21 -3.65 4.96 -16.77
C GLU A 21 -3.07 4.16 -15.61
N SER A 22 -2.84 4.80 -14.48
CA SER A 22 -2.27 4.14 -13.31
C SER A 22 -3.30 3.28 -12.58
N GLY A 23 -2.92 2.05 -12.28
CA GLY A 23 -3.73 1.19 -11.40
C GLY A 23 -3.90 1.79 -10.01
N THR A 24 -2.90 2.57 -9.55
CA THR A 24 -2.97 3.25 -8.25
C THR A 24 -4.09 4.28 -8.24
N THR A 25 -4.22 5.08 -9.29
CA THR A 25 -5.29 6.06 -9.39
C THR A 25 -6.66 5.39 -9.30
N ARG A 26 -6.83 4.29 -10.05
CA ARG A 26 -8.09 3.55 -10.05
C ARG A 26 -8.38 2.95 -8.67
N LEU A 27 -7.37 2.41 -8.03
CA LEU A 27 -7.53 1.79 -6.71
C LEU A 27 -7.91 2.84 -5.65
N VAL A 28 -7.20 3.97 -5.63
CA VAL A 28 -7.50 5.04 -4.68
C VAL A 28 -8.90 5.60 -4.92
N ASP A 29 -9.28 5.77 -6.19
CA ASP A 29 -10.64 6.24 -6.54
C ASP A 29 -11.72 5.26 -6.09
N SER A 30 -11.41 3.98 -5.95
CA SER A 30 -12.39 2.99 -5.50
C SER A 30 -12.82 3.18 -4.04
N GLY A 31 -12.02 3.91 -3.28
CA GLY A 31 -12.39 4.29 -1.92
C GLY A 31 -11.84 3.38 -0.83
N VAL A 32 -11.93 3.87 0.39
CA VAL A 32 -11.35 3.22 1.58
C VAL A 32 -11.87 1.80 1.77
N HIS A 33 -13.16 1.59 1.57
CA HIS A 33 -13.76 0.26 1.80
C HIS A 33 -13.16 -0.80 0.86
N GLU A 34 -13.07 -0.49 -0.43
CA GLU A 34 -12.52 -1.44 -1.40
C GLU A 34 -11.03 -1.70 -1.17
N ILE A 35 -10.28 -0.65 -0.84
CA ILE A 35 -8.86 -0.80 -0.52
C ILE A 35 -8.69 -1.63 0.77
N GLY A 36 -9.58 -1.43 1.74
CA GLY A 36 -9.56 -2.19 2.99
C GLY A 36 -9.65 -3.69 2.78
N LYS A 37 -10.48 -4.12 1.83
CA LYS A 37 -10.56 -5.54 1.47
C LYS A 37 -9.21 -6.05 0.96
N LYS A 38 -8.53 -5.24 0.14
CA LYS A 38 -7.20 -5.61 -0.36
C LYS A 38 -6.18 -5.67 0.76
N VAL A 39 -6.23 -4.76 1.70
CA VAL A 39 -5.33 -4.77 2.86
C VAL A 39 -5.48 -6.09 3.64
N VAL A 40 -6.71 -6.52 3.86
CA VAL A 40 -6.97 -7.78 4.57
C VAL A 40 -6.45 -8.97 3.77
N GLU A 41 -6.70 -9.01 2.45
CA GLU A 41 -6.18 -10.07 1.59
C GLU A 41 -4.66 -10.16 1.62
N GLU A 42 -4.00 -9.03 1.48
CA GLU A 42 -2.53 -8.99 1.48
C GLU A 42 -1.95 -9.35 2.83
N ALA A 43 -2.61 -8.94 3.92
CA ALA A 43 -2.17 -9.31 5.27
C ALA A 43 -2.25 -10.83 5.46
N ALA A 44 -3.31 -11.47 4.97
CA ALA A 44 -3.46 -12.92 5.03
C ALA A 44 -2.36 -13.61 4.23
N GLU A 45 -2.02 -13.07 3.06
CA GLU A 45 -0.96 -13.64 2.22
C GLU A 45 0.42 -13.50 2.86
N VAL A 46 0.67 -12.40 3.59
CA VAL A 46 1.91 -12.25 4.37
C VAL A 46 2.02 -13.37 5.40
N TRP A 47 0.95 -13.60 6.12
CA TRP A 47 0.91 -14.64 7.15
C TRP A 47 1.18 -16.02 6.54
N MET A 48 0.46 -16.36 5.48
CA MET A 48 0.62 -17.65 4.80
C MET A 48 2.05 -17.85 4.28
N ALA A 49 2.60 -16.81 3.64
CA ALA A 49 3.95 -16.88 3.11
C ALA A 49 4.99 -17.03 4.21
N ALA A 50 4.85 -16.28 5.30
CA ALA A 50 5.78 -16.34 6.42
C ALA A 50 5.78 -17.71 7.10
N GLU A 51 4.59 -18.31 7.21
CA GLU A 51 4.43 -19.60 7.87
C GLU A 51 4.83 -20.80 6.99
N HIS A 52 4.55 -20.72 5.69
CA HIS A 52 4.62 -21.90 4.82
C HIS A 52 5.50 -21.80 3.59
N GLU A 53 5.90 -20.60 3.17
CA GLU A 53 6.56 -20.42 1.87
C GLU A 53 7.98 -19.87 1.94
N GLY A 54 8.39 -19.38 3.09
CA GLY A 54 9.76 -18.92 3.31
C GLY A 54 9.95 -17.41 3.15
N PRO A 55 11.17 -16.94 3.52
CA PRO A 55 11.42 -15.48 3.63
C PRO A 55 11.33 -14.70 2.33
N GLU A 56 11.69 -15.29 1.20
CA GLU A 56 11.59 -14.57 -0.08
C GLU A 56 10.15 -14.26 -0.45
N ARG A 57 9.28 -15.26 -0.33
CA ARG A 57 7.86 -15.05 -0.61
C ARG A 57 7.22 -14.11 0.42
N ALA A 58 7.62 -14.25 1.67
CA ALA A 58 7.13 -13.34 2.72
C ALA A 58 7.51 -11.90 2.41
N ALA A 59 8.75 -11.65 1.94
CA ALA A 59 9.19 -10.31 1.58
C ALA A 59 8.37 -9.73 0.43
N GLU A 60 8.07 -10.55 -0.59
CA GLU A 60 7.22 -10.10 -1.70
C GLU A 60 5.83 -9.71 -1.21
N GLU A 61 5.22 -10.55 -0.37
CA GLU A 61 3.88 -10.28 0.13
C GLU A 61 3.85 -9.08 1.07
N ILE A 62 4.91 -8.89 1.87
CA ILE A 62 5.03 -7.70 2.72
C ILE A 62 5.09 -6.43 1.85
N SER A 63 5.86 -6.47 0.75
CA SER A 63 5.93 -5.31 -0.14
C SER A 63 4.56 -4.97 -0.74
N GLN A 64 3.78 -5.98 -1.09
CA GLN A 64 2.43 -5.77 -1.60
C GLN A 64 1.50 -5.19 -0.53
N LEU A 65 1.63 -5.67 0.70
CA LEU A 65 0.85 -5.12 1.80
C LEU A 65 1.20 -3.65 2.04
N LEU A 66 2.48 -3.31 2.04
CA LEU A 66 2.92 -1.92 2.24
C LEU A 66 2.37 -1.00 1.15
N TYR A 67 2.34 -1.48 -0.10
CA TYR A 67 1.75 -0.73 -1.20
C TYR A 67 0.27 -0.43 -0.91
N HIS A 68 -0.50 -1.44 -0.52
CA HIS A 68 -1.92 -1.27 -0.26
C HIS A 68 -2.19 -0.40 0.98
N ILE A 69 -1.31 -0.49 1.99
CA ILE A 69 -1.36 0.42 3.15
C ILE A 69 -1.21 1.87 2.67
N GLN A 70 -0.28 2.13 1.77
CA GLN A 70 -0.11 3.49 1.26
C GLN A 70 -1.30 3.96 0.43
N CYS A 71 -1.90 3.06 -0.33
CA CYS A 71 -3.11 3.41 -1.07
C CYS A 71 -4.25 3.82 -0.13
N ILE A 72 -4.43 3.10 0.97
CA ILE A 72 -5.48 3.45 1.93
C ILE A 72 -5.13 4.75 2.68
N MET A 73 -3.84 5.00 2.91
CA MET A 73 -3.39 6.27 3.47
C MET A 73 -3.80 7.43 2.56
N LEU A 74 -3.53 7.30 1.26
CA LEU A 74 -3.89 8.33 0.29
C LEU A 74 -5.39 8.55 0.22
N ALA A 75 -6.16 7.47 0.20
CA ALA A 75 -7.62 7.55 0.12
C ALA A 75 -8.24 8.16 1.38
N SER A 76 -7.63 7.94 2.54
CA SER A 76 -8.13 8.44 3.82
C SER A 76 -7.43 9.73 4.28
N LYS A 77 -6.52 10.26 3.45
CA LYS A 77 -5.79 11.50 3.73
C LYS A 77 -4.92 11.44 4.99
N VAL A 78 -4.28 10.30 5.17
CA VAL A 78 -3.31 10.09 6.24
C VAL A 78 -1.91 10.25 5.65
N SER A 79 -1.10 11.14 6.22
CA SER A 79 0.26 11.36 5.74
C SER A 79 1.26 10.42 6.41
N LEU A 80 2.46 10.33 5.82
CA LEU A 80 3.56 9.60 6.47
C LEU A 80 3.85 10.19 7.85
N GLU A 81 3.83 11.53 7.95
CA GLU A 81 4.08 12.19 9.22
C GLU A 81 3.06 11.81 10.29
N ASP A 82 1.80 11.69 9.89
CA ASP A 82 0.74 11.27 10.82
C ASP A 82 1.05 9.90 11.43
N VAL A 83 1.56 8.99 10.61
CA VAL A 83 1.92 7.65 11.08
C VAL A 83 3.20 7.70 11.91
N TYR A 84 4.23 8.35 11.39
CA TYR A 84 5.55 8.37 12.03
C TYR A 84 5.51 9.01 13.42
N ARG A 85 4.67 10.02 13.61
CA ARG A 85 4.53 10.65 14.92
C ARG A 85 4.08 9.68 16.02
N ARG A 86 3.42 8.60 15.63
CA ARG A 86 2.84 7.64 16.57
C ARG A 86 3.71 6.41 16.77
N LEU A 87 4.79 6.31 16.02
CA LEU A 87 5.75 5.23 16.18
C LEU A 87 6.77 5.59 17.26
#